data_43476e9abce5cbdc0e2311abc51cf96f
#
_entry.id   43476e9abce5cbdc0e2311abc51cf96f
#
_cell.length_a   1.000
_cell.length_b   1.000
_cell.length_c   1.000
_cell.angle_alpha   90.00
_cell.angle_beta   90.00
_cell.angle_gamma   90.00
#
_symmetry.space_group_name_H-M   'P 1'
#
loop_
_entity.id
_entity.type
_entity.pdbx_description
1 polymer ?
#
loop_
_entity_poly.entity_id
_entity_poly.type
_entity_poly.pdbx_seq_one_letter_code
_entity_poly.pdbx_strand_id
1 'polypeptide(L)'
;MEDKNQITFVLNVWYNYFERIIMDTKTIIQYILIAIILIIILLAVLKASKKGASLNYNKLVELLGGKDNIISTEINMSRFKVTLKDVTKANKEGIQKLGAKGIVEIDNTLKIILGKESKQFKKYLDELK
;
A
#
# COMPACT_ATOMS: atom_id res chain seq x y z
N MET A 1 28.44 -57.57 32.19
CA MET A 1 26.95 -57.54 32.21
C MET A 1 26.34 -56.11 32.36
N GLU A 2 27.06 -55.17 32.93
CA GLU A 2 26.59 -53.80 33.12
C GLU A 2 26.51 -53.01 31.80
N ASP A 3 27.36 -53.23 30.82
CA ASP A 3 27.43 -52.47 29.58
C ASP A 3 26.22 -52.66 28.67
N LYS A 4 25.58 -53.82 28.65
CA LYS A 4 24.41 -54.09 27.79
C LYS A 4 23.17 -53.29 28.20
N ASN A 5 22.96 -53.11 29.50
CA ASN A 5 21.82 -52.36 30.00
C ASN A 5 21.99 -50.85 29.74
N GLN A 6 23.19 -50.36 29.85
CA GLN A 6 23.55 -48.97 29.53
C GLN A 6 23.35 -48.65 28.04
N ILE A 7 23.83 -49.54 27.14
CA ILE A 7 23.69 -49.41 25.71
C ILE A 7 22.21 -49.47 25.30
N THR A 8 21.43 -50.41 25.88
CA THR A 8 19.99 -50.53 25.59
C THR A 8 19.22 -49.30 26.05
N PHE A 9 19.57 -48.74 27.21
CA PHE A 9 18.97 -47.49 27.70
C PHE A 9 19.26 -46.31 26.77
N VAL A 10 20.53 -46.14 26.38
CA VAL A 10 20.93 -45.07 25.47
C VAL A 10 20.23 -45.21 24.09
N LEU A 11 20.16 -46.41 23.54
CA LEU A 11 19.47 -46.71 22.27
C LEU A 11 17.97 -46.40 22.38
N ASN A 12 17.31 -46.75 23.49
CA ASN A 12 15.90 -46.42 23.71
C ASN A 12 15.66 -44.89 23.80
N VAL A 13 16.53 -44.19 24.51
CA VAL A 13 16.46 -42.73 24.60
C VAL A 13 16.63 -42.09 23.21
N TRP A 14 17.62 -42.54 22.43
CA TRP A 14 17.85 -42.10 21.07
C TRP A 14 16.69 -42.43 20.12
N TYR A 15 16.12 -43.62 20.23
CA TYR A 15 14.97 -44.06 19.44
C TYR A 15 13.75 -43.19 19.73
N ASN A 16 13.42 -42.97 21.00
CA ASN A 16 12.32 -42.10 21.40
C ASN A 16 12.55 -40.64 21.01
N TYR A 17 13.79 -40.15 21.05
CA TYR A 17 14.14 -38.83 20.60
C TYR A 17 13.99 -38.69 19.08
N PHE A 18 14.42 -39.73 18.35
CA PHE A 18 14.32 -39.78 16.89
C PHE A 18 12.87 -39.92 16.42
N GLU A 19 12.05 -40.73 17.05
CA GLU A 19 10.61 -40.81 16.77
C GLU A 19 9.90 -39.48 17.04
N ARG A 20 10.27 -38.79 18.10
CA ARG A 20 9.70 -37.49 18.42
C ARG A 20 10.05 -36.45 17.35
N ILE A 21 11.28 -36.47 16.85
CA ILE A 21 11.70 -35.58 15.73
C ILE A 21 10.97 -35.94 14.43
N ILE A 22 10.79 -37.24 14.13
CA ILE A 22 10.10 -37.66 12.90
C ILE A 22 8.59 -37.40 12.98
N MET A 23 7.96 -37.57 14.13
CA MET A 23 6.57 -37.21 14.34
C MET A 23 6.35 -35.70 14.19
N ASP A 24 7.33 -34.89 14.57
CA ASP A 24 7.31 -33.44 14.39
C ASP A 24 7.56 -32.99 12.93
N THR A 25 8.14 -33.85 12.07
CA THR A 25 8.38 -33.45 10.64
C THR A 25 7.08 -33.17 9.91
N LYS A 26 6.01 -33.89 10.13
CA LYS A 26 4.68 -33.60 9.56
C LYS A 26 4.17 -32.25 10.04
N THR A 27 4.31 -32.01 11.34
CA THR A 27 3.92 -30.75 11.98
C THR A 27 4.76 -29.58 11.46
N ILE A 28 6.07 -29.76 11.30
CA ILE A 28 6.98 -28.77 10.75
C ILE A 28 6.60 -28.44 9.29
N ILE A 29 6.34 -29.43 8.45
CA ILE A 29 5.89 -29.23 7.07
C ILE A 29 4.57 -28.46 7.04
N GLN A 30 3.63 -28.79 7.92
CA GLN A 30 2.36 -28.08 8.03
C GLN A 30 2.55 -26.60 8.39
N TYR A 31 3.42 -26.29 9.37
CA TYR A 31 3.73 -24.90 9.72
C TYR A 31 4.44 -24.14 8.62
N ILE A 32 5.34 -24.80 7.87
CA ILE A 32 6.01 -24.20 6.71
C ILE A 32 4.97 -23.85 5.63
N LEU A 33 4.02 -24.73 5.34
CA LEU A 33 2.96 -24.47 4.37
C LEU A 33 2.08 -23.28 4.79
N ILE A 34 1.70 -23.24 6.07
CA ILE A 34 0.92 -22.12 6.63
C ILE A 34 1.71 -20.82 6.52
N ALA A 35 3.00 -20.82 6.87
CA ALA A 35 3.86 -19.64 6.76
C ALA A 35 3.97 -19.14 5.31
N ILE A 36 4.12 -20.04 4.34
CA ILE A 36 4.17 -19.68 2.91
C ILE A 36 2.85 -19.05 2.48
N ILE A 37 1.71 -19.61 2.87
CA ILE A 37 0.38 -19.06 2.55
C ILE A 37 0.23 -17.65 3.15
N LEU A 38 0.63 -17.47 4.41
CA LEU A 38 0.58 -16.15 5.06
C LEU A 38 1.49 -15.12 4.37
N ILE A 39 2.68 -15.53 3.92
CA ILE A 39 3.59 -14.66 3.16
C ILE A 39 2.96 -14.26 1.82
N ILE A 40 2.34 -15.21 1.11
CA ILE A 40 1.65 -14.93 -0.17
C ILE A 40 0.50 -13.94 0.05
N ILE A 41 -0.31 -14.13 1.09
CA ILE A 41 -1.40 -13.22 1.44
C ILE A 41 -0.85 -11.84 1.79
N LEU A 42 0.22 -11.77 2.60
CA LEU A 42 0.87 -10.51 2.95
C LEU A 42 1.39 -9.78 1.72
N LEU A 43 2.07 -10.48 0.81
CA LEU A 43 2.58 -9.90 -0.44
C LEU A 43 1.43 -9.44 -1.35
N ALA A 44 0.33 -10.19 -1.42
CA ALA A 44 -0.87 -9.80 -2.17
C ALA A 44 -1.51 -8.52 -1.59
N VAL A 45 -1.62 -8.43 -0.26
CA VAL A 45 -2.14 -7.24 0.42
C VAL A 45 -1.22 -6.03 0.22
N LEU A 46 0.11 -6.21 0.34
CA LEU A 46 1.07 -5.15 0.10
C LEU A 46 1.07 -4.68 -1.37
N LYS A 47 0.87 -5.60 -2.32
CA LYS A 47 0.75 -5.27 -3.74
C LYS A 47 -0.58 -4.57 -4.05
N ALA A 48 -1.67 -4.99 -3.42
CA ALA A 48 -2.97 -4.32 -3.53
C ALA A 48 -2.93 -2.91 -2.89
N SER A 49 -2.22 -2.76 -1.76
CA SER A 49 -2.03 -1.46 -1.10
C SER A 49 -1.12 -0.52 -1.92
N LYS A 50 -0.17 -1.07 -2.70
CA LYS A 50 0.65 -0.27 -3.64
C LYS A 50 -0.11 0.13 -4.91
N LYS A 51 -1.19 -0.55 -5.25
CA LYS A 51 -2.25 -0.03 -6.12
C LYS A 51 -3.15 0.91 -5.31
N GLY A 52 -2.58 1.85 -4.59
CA GLY A 52 -3.28 3.07 -4.27
C GLY A 52 -3.84 3.52 -5.60
N ALA A 53 -5.17 3.70 -5.67
CA ALA A 53 -5.85 4.13 -6.88
C ALA A 53 -4.98 5.23 -7.50
N SER A 54 -4.35 4.92 -8.64
CA SER A 54 -3.66 5.95 -9.39
C SER A 54 -4.72 7.01 -9.63
N LEU A 55 -4.52 8.17 -9.02
CA LEU A 55 -5.47 9.27 -9.14
C LEU A 55 -5.79 9.39 -10.61
N ASN A 56 -7.06 9.27 -10.96
CA ASN A 56 -7.48 9.48 -12.32
C ASN A 56 -7.33 10.98 -12.62
N TYR A 57 -6.18 11.36 -13.17
CA TYR A 57 -5.82 12.76 -13.42
C TYR A 57 -6.81 13.47 -14.35
N ASN A 58 -7.37 12.76 -15.34
CA ASN A 58 -8.42 13.28 -16.19
C ASN A 58 -9.65 13.67 -15.36
N LYS A 59 -10.07 12.78 -14.47
CA LYS A 59 -11.21 13.04 -13.59
C LYS A 59 -10.94 14.15 -12.60
N LEU A 60 -9.70 14.28 -12.12
CA LEU A 60 -9.31 15.37 -11.23
C LEU A 60 -9.37 16.72 -11.95
N VAL A 61 -8.91 16.81 -13.21
CA VAL A 61 -9.04 18.03 -14.03
C VAL A 61 -10.51 18.39 -14.24
N GLU A 62 -11.35 17.41 -14.56
CA GLU A 62 -12.80 17.62 -14.71
C GLU A 62 -13.43 18.15 -13.42
N LEU A 63 -13.07 17.58 -12.26
CA LEU A 63 -13.57 18.00 -10.95
C LEU A 63 -13.05 19.39 -10.53
N LEU A 64 -11.96 19.87 -11.10
CA LEU A 64 -11.47 21.25 -10.92
C LEU A 64 -12.20 22.26 -11.82
N GLY A 65 -13.17 21.82 -12.60
CA GLY A 65 -13.93 22.65 -13.55
C GLY A 65 -13.37 22.64 -14.96
N GLY A 66 -12.49 21.70 -15.29
CA GLY A 66 -11.85 21.56 -16.58
C GLY A 66 -10.52 22.32 -16.69
N LYS A 67 -9.76 22.01 -17.73
CA LYS A 67 -8.47 22.62 -18.02
C LYS A 67 -8.54 24.15 -18.12
N ASP A 68 -9.57 24.66 -18.78
CA ASP A 68 -9.75 26.11 -19.02
C ASP A 68 -10.03 26.89 -17.72
N ASN A 69 -10.43 26.24 -16.66
CA ASN A 69 -10.64 26.83 -15.35
C ASN A 69 -9.33 26.94 -14.53
N ILE A 70 -8.27 26.26 -14.93
CA ILE A 70 -6.99 26.24 -14.23
C ILE A 70 -6.10 27.38 -14.73
N ILE A 71 -5.79 28.34 -13.84
CA ILE A 71 -4.88 29.48 -14.16
C ILE A 71 -3.44 29.07 -13.94
N SER A 72 -3.12 28.59 -12.74
CA SER A 72 -1.75 28.23 -12.34
C SER A 72 -1.74 27.07 -11.36
N THR A 73 -0.62 26.38 -11.33
CA THR A 73 -0.39 25.24 -10.44
C THR A 73 0.97 25.34 -9.78
N GLU A 74 1.02 25.10 -8.48
CA GLU A 74 2.25 25.08 -7.70
C GLU A 74 2.28 23.83 -6.82
N ILE A 75 3.48 23.36 -6.53
CA ILE A 75 3.69 22.27 -5.56
C ILE A 75 4.53 22.78 -4.42
N ASN A 76 4.06 22.49 -3.21
CA ASN A 76 4.85 22.65 -2.00
C ASN A 76 4.83 21.32 -1.23
N MET A 77 5.95 20.58 -1.31
CA MET A 77 6.09 19.23 -0.75
C MET A 77 5.00 18.26 -1.26
N SER A 78 4.06 17.89 -0.41
CA SER A 78 2.93 16.99 -0.71
C SER A 78 1.60 17.72 -0.97
N ARG A 79 1.65 19.07 -1.00
CA ARG A 79 0.50 19.93 -1.21
C ARG A 79 0.51 20.46 -2.64
N PHE A 80 -0.56 20.18 -3.35
CA PHE A 80 -0.81 20.72 -4.66
C PHE A 80 -1.68 21.97 -4.54
N LYS A 81 -1.19 23.11 -4.99
CA LYS A 81 -1.90 24.38 -5.01
C LYS A 81 -2.34 24.66 -6.43
N VAL A 82 -3.61 24.89 -6.63
CA VAL A 82 -4.17 25.25 -7.93
C VAL A 82 -5.00 26.52 -7.80
N THR A 83 -4.71 27.49 -8.67
CA THR A 83 -5.49 28.72 -8.79
C THR A 83 -6.46 28.56 -9.95
N LEU A 84 -7.73 28.80 -9.68
CA LEU A 84 -8.83 28.63 -10.62
C LEU A 84 -9.40 30.00 -11.04
N LYS A 85 -9.98 30.06 -12.24
CA LYS A 85 -10.76 31.25 -12.68
C LYS A 85 -12.02 31.36 -11.83
N ASP A 86 -12.66 30.24 -11.59
CA ASP A 86 -13.90 30.14 -10.84
C ASP A 86 -13.86 28.88 -9.93
N VAL A 87 -13.70 29.12 -8.64
CA VAL A 87 -13.62 28.04 -7.63
C VAL A 87 -14.94 27.33 -7.43
N THR A 88 -16.07 27.97 -7.78
CA THR A 88 -17.41 27.38 -7.62
C THR A 88 -17.64 26.22 -8.57
N LYS A 89 -16.89 26.13 -9.66
CA LYS A 89 -16.91 25.02 -10.61
C LYS A 89 -16.17 23.78 -10.12
N ALA A 90 -15.39 23.91 -9.05
CA ALA A 90 -14.65 22.79 -8.48
C ALA A 90 -15.54 21.95 -7.57
N ASN A 91 -15.56 20.64 -7.83
CA ASN A 91 -16.25 19.66 -6.97
C ASN A 91 -15.31 19.12 -5.90
N LYS A 92 -15.25 19.81 -4.76
CA LYS A 92 -14.37 19.45 -3.63
C LYS A 92 -14.65 18.06 -3.07
N GLU A 93 -15.91 17.67 -2.96
CA GLU A 93 -16.30 16.33 -2.50
C GLU A 93 -15.84 15.24 -3.46
N GLY A 94 -16.00 15.46 -4.75
CA GLY A 94 -15.50 14.56 -5.79
C GLY A 94 -13.98 14.40 -5.74
N ILE A 95 -13.24 15.49 -5.55
CA ILE A 95 -11.78 15.48 -5.41
C ILE A 95 -11.35 14.69 -4.17
N GLN A 96 -12.07 14.84 -3.07
CA GLN A 96 -11.81 14.10 -1.83
C GLN A 96 -12.08 12.61 -2.00
N LYS A 97 -13.19 12.23 -2.65
CA LYS A 97 -13.51 10.83 -2.99
C LYS A 97 -12.49 10.19 -3.93
N LEU A 98 -11.85 10.99 -4.77
CA LEU A 98 -10.80 10.53 -5.68
C LEU A 98 -9.49 10.16 -4.96
N GLY A 99 -9.31 10.56 -3.71
CA GLY A 99 -8.16 10.20 -2.88
C GLY A 99 -7.37 11.38 -2.30
N ALA A 100 -7.88 12.61 -2.43
CA ALA A 100 -7.29 13.76 -1.75
C ALA A 100 -7.46 13.61 -0.23
N LYS A 101 -6.37 13.76 0.50
CA LYS A 101 -6.35 13.64 1.97
C LYS A 101 -6.92 14.86 2.68
N GLY A 102 -7.00 15.97 1.98
CA GLY A 102 -7.56 17.22 2.49
C GLY A 102 -7.59 18.28 1.40
N ILE A 103 -8.54 19.21 1.52
CA ILE A 103 -8.69 20.34 0.60
C ILE A 103 -8.95 21.57 1.43
N VAL A 104 -8.23 22.64 1.15
CA VAL A 104 -8.40 23.96 1.75
C VAL A 104 -8.62 24.97 0.63
N GLU A 105 -9.69 25.73 0.69
CA GLU A 105 -10.01 26.81 -0.21
C GLU A 105 -9.58 28.15 0.39
N ILE A 106 -8.90 28.95 -0.39
CA ILE A 106 -8.49 30.31 -0.05
C ILE A 106 -8.72 31.16 -1.31
N ASP A 107 -9.75 31.96 -1.28
CA ASP A 107 -10.19 32.72 -2.46
C ASP A 107 -10.42 31.83 -3.68
N ASN A 108 -9.81 32.12 -4.80
CA ASN A 108 -9.87 31.29 -6.03
C ASN A 108 -8.78 30.19 -6.07
N THR A 109 -8.20 29.84 -4.94
CA THR A 109 -7.12 28.87 -4.85
C THR A 109 -7.51 27.67 -3.99
N LEU A 110 -7.31 26.47 -4.52
CA LEU A 110 -7.45 25.23 -3.79
C LEU A 110 -6.07 24.68 -3.42
N LYS A 111 -5.86 24.40 -2.16
CA LYS A 111 -4.72 23.61 -1.66
C LYS A 111 -5.18 22.20 -1.40
N ILE A 112 -4.71 21.26 -2.22
CA ILE A 112 -5.11 19.85 -2.20
C ILE A 112 -3.96 19.00 -1.70
N ILE A 113 -4.18 18.18 -0.70
CA ILE A 113 -3.17 17.28 -0.17
C ILE A 113 -3.26 15.95 -0.93
N LEU A 114 -2.40 15.78 -1.94
CA LEU A 114 -2.32 14.58 -2.78
C LEU A 114 -1.16 13.66 -2.38
N GLY A 115 -0.28 14.08 -1.48
CA GLY A 115 0.89 13.31 -1.11
C GLY A 115 1.86 13.12 -2.27
N LYS A 116 2.27 11.88 -2.52
CA LYS A 116 3.22 11.54 -3.60
C LYS A 116 2.70 11.85 -5.01
N GLU A 117 1.39 11.82 -5.18
CA GLU A 117 0.70 12.08 -6.46
C GLU A 117 0.79 13.54 -6.92
N SER A 118 1.11 14.48 -6.01
CA SER A 118 1.19 15.90 -6.33
C SER A 118 2.17 16.20 -7.47
N LYS A 119 3.34 15.57 -7.47
CA LYS A 119 4.37 15.77 -8.51
C LYS A 119 3.94 15.21 -9.86
N GLN A 120 3.34 14.00 -9.83
CA GLN A 120 2.88 13.33 -11.04
C GLN A 120 1.70 14.08 -11.68
N PHE A 121 0.78 14.56 -10.84
CA PHE A 121 -0.34 15.35 -11.32
C PHE A 121 0.10 16.69 -11.92
N LYS A 122 1.08 17.37 -11.31
CA LYS A 122 1.63 18.58 -11.91
C LYS A 122 2.25 18.31 -13.28
N LYS A 123 3.08 17.27 -13.38
CA LYS A 123 3.69 16.88 -14.66
C LYS A 123 2.63 16.62 -15.73
N TYR A 124 1.59 15.88 -15.36
CA TYR A 124 0.45 15.62 -16.25
C TYR A 124 -0.22 16.91 -16.73
N LEU A 125 -0.46 17.90 -15.85
CA LEU A 125 -1.04 19.17 -16.22
C LEU A 125 -0.12 20.02 -17.12
N ASP A 126 1.19 19.97 -16.89
CA ASP A 126 2.18 20.67 -17.72
C ASP A 126 2.26 20.06 -19.14
N GLU A 127 2.02 18.74 -19.27
CA GLU A 127 1.92 18.06 -20.57
C GLU A 127 0.61 18.35 -21.32
N LEU A 128 -0.45 18.77 -20.62
CA LEU A 128 -1.73 19.15 -21.21
C LEU A 128 -1.76 20.58 -21.78
N LYS A 129 -0.79 21.41 -21.39
CA LYS A 129 -0.67 22.79 -21.89
C LYS A 129 -0.04 22.82 -23.28
#